data_a607e5967b8eb78fe45bbfda6d37334d
#
_entry.id   a607e5967b8eb78fe45bbfda6d37334d
#
_cell.length_a   1.000
_cell.length_b   1.000
_cell.length_c   1.000
_cell.angle_alpha   90.00
_cell.angle_beta   90.00
_cell.angle_gamma   90.00
#
_symmetry.space_group_name_H-M   'P 1'
#
loop_
_entity.id
_entity.type
_entity.pdbx_description
1 polymer ?
#
loop_
_entity_poly.entity_id
_entity_poly.type
_entity_poly.pdbx_seq_one_letter_code
_entity_poly.pdbx_strand_id
1 'polypeptide(L)'
;MIRQCIASWRRHLPDYEFRLWNMDSMDYNAIPFTRDALSYKKWAFVSDYVRLYALYHEGGIYLDTDVRAFGKIDDLLHNDFFSGLEMRDKEHTQIFLEAAIMGAAPGHPFVKTCLDLYNQRSFLTPEGTPDLTPIPTILSDVLEQGYPWRRVDETQHLPDGITIYATDMIANSNCKRARSVKLYHINSRSWQPQTLREKVIRSLKRSYRLLHF
;
A
#
# COMPACT_ATOMS: atom_id res chain seq x y z
N MET A 1 -2.75 -17.02 3.55
CA MET A 1 -2.89 -15.79 2.76
C MET A 1 -1.53 -15.23 2.38
N ILE A 2 -0.71 -14.68 3.31
CA ILE A 2 0.62 -14.08 3.01
C ILE A 2 1.51 -15.00 2.17
N ARG A 3 1.68 -16.28 2.57
CA ARG A 3 2.47 -17.25 1.80
C ARG A 3 1.99 -17.43 0.35
N GLN A 4 0.68 -17.34 0.11
CA GLN A 4 0.09 -17.44 -1.23
C GLN A 4 0.34 -16.18 -2.06
N CYS A 5 0.34 -14.99 -1.44
CA CYS A 5 0.71 -13.75 -2.09
C CYS A 5 2.17 -13.78 -2.53
N ILE A 6 3.09 -14.10 -1.61
CA ILE A 6 4.52 -14.23 -1.92
C ILE A 6 4.79 -15.31 -2.99
N ALA A 7 4.07 -16.44 -2.94
CA ALA A 7 4.18 -17.46 -3.98
C ALA A 7 3.69 -16.96 -5.36
N SER A 8 2.69 -16.08 -5.40
CA SER A 8 2.24 -15.47 -6.65
C SER A 8 3.31 -14.50 -7.21
N TRP A 9 4.02 -13.75 -6.36
CA TRP A 9 5.12 -12.89 -6.80
C TRP A 9 6.22 -13.71 -7.45
N ARG A 10 6.70 -14.75 -6.77
CA ARG A 10 7.75 -15.64 -7.32
C ARG A 10 7.36 -16.30 -8.65
N ARG A 11 6.07 -16.56 -8.86
CA ARG A 11 5.55 -17.15 -10.09
C ARG A 11 5.48 -16.14 -11.24
N HIS A 12 4.99 -14.94 -10.98
CA HIS A 12 4.69 -13.95 -12.02
C HIS A 12 5.80 -12.93 -12.23
N LEU A 13 6.70 -12.77 -11.24
CA LEU A 13 7.79 -11.82 -11.22
C LEU A 13 9.13 -12.54 -10.98
N PRO A 14 9.48 -13.59 -11.75
CA PRO A 14 10.67 -14.41 -11.49
C PRO A 14 11.98 -13.66 -11.66
N ASP A 15 11.98 -12.60 -12.47
CA ASP A 15 13.16 -11.78 -12.80
C ASP A 15 13.38 -10.62 -11.83
N TYR A 16 12.52 -10.49 -10.80
CA TYR A 16 12.60 -9.44 -9.80
C TYR A 16 13.33 -9.94 -8.55
N GLU A 17 14.21 -9.10 -8.01
CA GLU A 17 14.80 -9.30 -6.69
C GLU A 17 13.81 -8.89 -5.60
N PHE A 18 13.60 -9.75 -4.60
CA PHE A 18 12.71 -9.46 -3.47
C PHE A 18 13.51 -9.08 -2.24
N ARG A 19 13.39 -7.83 -1.83
CA ARG A 19 14.00 -7.30 -0.61
C ARG A 19 12.98 -7.22 0.51
N LEU A 20 13.29 -7.84 1.64
CA LEU A 20 12.47 -7.75 2.86
C LEU A 20 12.95 -6.56 3.69
N TRP A 21 12.05 -5.62 3.95
CA TRP A 21 12.25 -4.57 4.94
C TRP A 21 11.73 -5.05 6.30
N ASN A 22 12.64 -5.18 7.26
CA ASN A 22 12.39 -5.67 8.62
C ASN A 22 13.01 -4.71 9.65
N MET A 23 13.01 -5.09 10.93
CA MET A 23 13.52 -4.22 12.01
C MET A 23 15.01 -3.93 11.94
N ASP A 24 15.78 -4.68 11.16
CA ASP A 24 17.23 -4.49 10.98
C ASP A 24 17.53 -3.61 9.74
N SER A 25 16.51 -3.23 8.96
CA SER A 25 16.69 -2.52 7.68
C SER A 25 17.07 -1.05 7.86
N MET A 26 16.70 -0.43 8.99
CA MET A 26 17.01 0.96 9.32
C MET A 26 16.86 1.23 10.83
N ASP A 27 17.37 2.36 11.31
CA ASP A 27 17.14 2.79 12.69
C ASP A 27 15.77 3.50 12.81
N TYR A 28 14.75 2.73 13.18
CA TYR A 28 13.38 3.22 13.37
C TYR A 28 13.24 4.19 14.56
N ASN A 29 14.17 4.18 15.51
CA ASN A 29 14.15 5.07 16.67
C ASN A 29 14.69 6.47 16.35
N ALA A 30 15.50 6.59 15.31
CA ALA A 30 16.00 7.88 14.82
C ALA A 30 14.88 8.78 14.26
N ILE A 31 13.77 8.19 13.82
CA ILE A 31 12.62 8.90 13.25
C ILE A 31 11.52 9.02 14.29
N PRO A 32 11.13 10.24 14.73
CA PRO A 32 10.11 10.43 15.76
C PRO A 32 8.80 9.70 15.47
N PHE A 33 8.29 9.79 14.23
CA PHE A 33 7.04 9.12 13.82
C PHE A 33 7.12 7.59 14.01
N THR A 34 8.17 6.95 13.51
CA THR A 34 8.30 5.47 13.61
C THR A 34 8.58 5.02 15.02
N ARG A 35 9.41 5.76 15.79
CA ARG A 35 9.68 5.50 17.20
C ARG A 35 8.39 5.48 18.02
N ASP A 36 7.55 6.51 17.85
CA ASP A 36 6.31 6.65 18.61
C ASP A 36 5.30 5.57 18.15
N ALA A 37 5.16 5.32 16.84
CA ALA A 37 4.32 4.24 16.33
C ALA A 37 4.74 2.85 16.87
N LEU A 38 6.05 2.58 17.01
CA LEU A 38 6.59 1.36 17.61
C LEU A 38 6.20 1.24 19.09
N SER A 39 6.32 2.33 19.87
CA SER A 39 5.97 2.31 21.30
C SER A 39 4.49 1.94 21.52
N TYR A 40 3.61 2.33 20.60
CA TYR A 40 2.20 1.97 20.58
C TYR A 40 1.90 0.65 19.85
N LYS A 41 2.92 -0.10 19.39
CA LYS A 41 2.79 -1.36 18.63
C LYS A 41 1.94 -1.23 17.36
N LYS A 42 2.02 -0.07 16.70
CA LYS A 42 1.27 0.25 15.48
C LYS A 42 2.13 0.00 14.23
N TRP A 43 2.44 -1.26 13.99
CA TRP A 43 3.35 -1.73 12.93
C TRP A 43 2.95 -1.28 11.53
N ALA A 44 1.65 -1.15 11.23
CA ALA A 44 1.18 -0.65 9.95
C ALA A 44 1.66 0.78 9.69
N PHE A 45 1.64 1.64 10.72
CA PHE A 45 2.11 3.03 10.62
C PHE A 45 3.64 3.11 10.48
N VAL A 46 4.37 2.18 11.08
CA VAL A 46 5.82 2.04 10.82
C VAL A 46 6.05 1.69 9.34
N SER A 47 5.28 0.74 8.79
CA SER A 47 5.40 0.38 7.37
C SER A 47 5.00 1.50 6.42
N ASP A 48 4.15 2.45 6.84
CA ASP A 48 3.79 3.62 6.05
C ASP A 48 5.00 4.53 5.80
N TYR A 49 5.86 4.72 6.81
CA TYR A 49 7.12 5.42 6.64
C TYR A 49 8.10 4.62 5.78
N VAL A 50 8.25 3.33 6.08
CA VAL A 50 9.22 2.45 5.42
C VAL A 50 9.02 2.36 3.91
N ARG A 51 7.76 2.24 3.45
CA ARG A 51 7.45 2.18 2.01
C ARG A 51 7.89 3.43 1.27
N LEU A 52 7.71 4.60 1.88
CA LEU A 52 8.15 5.88 1.31
C LEU A 52 9.67 6.00 1.33
N TYR A 53 10.30 5.62 2.44
CA TYR A 53 11.76 5.63 2.57
C TYR A 53 12.42 4.71 1.54
N ALA A 54 11.95 3.48 1.42
CA ALA A 54 12.48 2.50 0.46
C ALA A 54 12.34 2.99 -0.98
N LEU A 55 11.14 3.44 -1.37
CA LEU A 55 10.89 3.94 -2.71
C LEU A 55 11.69 5.21 -3.04
N TYR A 56 11.87 6.11 -2.07
CA TYR A 56 12.65 7.32 -2.31
C TYR A 56 14.13 7.04 -2.49
N HIS A 57 14.74 6.22 -1.61
CA HIS A 57 16.17 5.99 -1.62
C HIS A 57 16.62 4.92 -2.62
N GLU A 58 15.84 3.88 -2.81
CA GLU A 58 16.22 2.73 -3.65
C GLU A 58 15.38 2.61 -4.92
N GLY A 59 14.19 3.20 -4.93
CA GLY A 59 13.23 2.98 -6.01
C GLY A 59 12.65 1.57 -5.99
N GLY A 60 12.15 1.14 -7.16
CA GLY A 60 11.58 -0.19 -7.34
C GLY A 60 10.08 -0.25 -7.04
N ILE A 61 9.59 -1.41 -6.63
CA ILE A 61 8.17 -1.65 -6.40
C ILE A 61 7.94 -2.11 -4.97
N TYR A 62 7.12 -1.37 -4.24
CA TYR A 62 6.63 -1.74 -2.91
C TYR A 62 5.34 -2.55 -3.03
N LEU A 63 5.28 -3.67 -2.33
CA LEU A 63 4.08 -4.50 -2.20
C LEU A 63 3.82 -4.84 -0.73
N ASP A 64 2.61 -4.55 -0.24
CA ASP A 64 2.16 -5.11 1.04
C ASP A 64 2.08 -6.64 0.95
N THR A 65 2.32 -7.33 2.05
CA THR A 65 2.39 -8.81 2.10
C THR A 65 1.07 -9.51 1.77
N ASP A 66 -0.04 -8.78 1.68
CA ASP A 66 -1.34 -9.27 1.24
C ASP A 66 -1.74 -8.80 -0.18
N VAL A 67 -0.78 -8.33 -0.95
CA VAL A 67 -0.94 -8.10 -2.40
C VAL A 67 -0.69 -9.40 -3.16
N ARG A 68 -1.53 -9.71 -4.15
CA ARG A 68 -1.41 -10.87 -5.03
C ARG A 68 -1.10 -10.44 -6.45
N ALA A 69 -0.09 -11.05 -7.07
CA ALA A 69 0.20 -10.89 -8.48
C ALA A 69 -0.55 -11.93 -9.32
N PHE A 70 -1.05 -11.50 -10.50
CA PHE A 70 -1.77 -12.34 -11.47
C PHE A 70 -1.13 -12.33 -12.85
N GLY A 71 -0.11 -11.53 -13.07
CA GLY A 71 0.62 -11.43 -14.34
C GLY A 71 1.95 -10.70 -14.18
N LYS A 72 2.68 -10.58 -15.28
CA LYS A 72 3.87 -9.74 -15.37
C LYS A 72 3.48 -8.26 -15.26
N ILE A 73 4.40 -7.46 -14.71
CA ILE A 73 4.22 -6.02 -14.46
C ILE A 73 5.32 -5.17 -15.12
N ASP A 74 6.08 -5.76 -16.04
CA ASP A 74 7.20 -5.09 -16.70
C ASP A 74 6.76 -3.83 -17.46
N ASP A 75 5.53 -3.83 -17.97
CA ASP A 75 4.92 -2.68 -18.63
C ASP A 75 4.55 -1.52 -17.67
N LEU A 76 4.63 -1.73 -16.36
CA LEU A 76 4.48 -0.65 -15.38
C LEU A 76 5.81 0.09 -15.12
N LEU A 77 6.95 -0.52 -15.48
CA LEU A 77 8.29 -0.01 -15.17
C LEU A 77 8.71 1.21 -16.02
N HIS A 78 7.98 1.56 -17.07
CA HIS A 78 8.27 2.77 -17.85
C HIS A 78 7.72 4.05 -17.22
N ASN A 79 7.00 3.94 -16.10
CA ASN A 79 6.55 5.09 -15.32
C ASN A 79 7.61 5.48 -14.30
N ASP A 80 7.79 6.79 -14.06
CA ASP A 80 8.67 7.26 -12.99
C ASP A 80 8.03 7.06 -11.61
N PHE A 81 6.69 7.12 -11.55
CA PHE A 81 5.89 6.66 -10.42
C PHE A 81 4.60 5.99 -10.92
N PHE A 82 4.21 4.91 -10.28
CA PHE A 82 2.88 4.34 -10.49
C PHE A 82 2.23 3.85 -9.19
N SER A 83 0.91 3.88 -9.17
CA SER A 83 0.08 3.23 -8.18
C SER A 83 -1.29 2.91 -8.79
N GLY A 84 -2.22 2.41 -7.99
CA GLY A 84 -3.61 2.20 -8.34
C GLY A 84 -4.57 3.03 -7.50
N LEU A 85 -5.83 2.64 -7.53
CA LEU A 85 -6.90 3.25 -6.76
C LEU A 85 -7.33 2.33 -5.61
N GLU A 86 -7.37 2.86 -4.38
CA GLU A 86 -7.98 2.19 -3.24
C GLU A 86 -9.48 2.56 -3.18
N MET A 87 -10.34 1.60 -3.49
CA MET A 87 -11.77 1.71 -3.25
C MET A 87 -12.07 1.32 -1.81
N ARG A 88 -12.64 2.21 -1.00
CA ARG A 88 -12.98 1.93 0.41
C ARG A 88 -14.38 1.39 0.60
N ASP A 89 -15.24 1.57 -0.40
CA ASP A 89 -16.60 1.04 -0.46
C ASP A 89 -16.85 0.30 -1.78
N LYS A 90 -17.95 -0.46 -1.84
CA LYS A 90 -18.34 -1.23 -3.03
C LYS A 90 -19.04 -0.36 -4.07
N GLU A 91 -19.54 0.77 -3.67
CA GLU A 91 -20.22 1.77 -4.48
C GLU A 91 -19.21 2.67 -5.21
N HIS A 92 -17.90 2.53 -4.92
CA HIS A 92 -16.79 3.32 -5.45
C HIS A 92 -16.98 4.85 -5.25
N THR A 93 -17.58 5.24 -4.13
CA THR A 93 -17.77 6.65 -3.77
C THR A 93 -16.59 7.21 -2.97
N GLN A 94 -15.80 6.32 -2.34
CA GLN A 94 -14.61 6.66 -1.56
C GLN A 94 -13.35 6.13 -2.25
N ILE A 95 -12.76 6.98 -3.08
CA ILE A 95 -11.58 6.67 -3.91
C ILE A 95 -10.35 7.36 -3.33
N PHE A 96 -9.29 6.59 -3.10
CA PHE A 96 -7.99 7.06 -2.60
C PHE A 96 -6.86 6.47 -3.45
N LEU A 97 -5.65 6.98 -3.27
CA LEU A 97 -4.45 6.36 -3.85
C LEU A 97 -4.15 5.04 -3.14
N GLU A 98 -3.88 3.97 -3.89
CA GLU A 98 -3.53 2.67 -3.32
C GLU A 98 -2.09 2.69 -2.78
N ALA A 99 -1.94 2.53 -1.47
CA ALA A 99 -0.63 2.58 -0.83
C ALA A 99 0.06 1.21 -0.69
N ALA A 100 -0.71 0.12 -0.83
CA ALA A 100 -0.17 -1.24 -0.74
C ALA A 100 0.59 -1.68 -1.99
N ILE A 101 0.46 -0.92 -3.09
CA ILE A 101 1.06 -1.19 -4.40
C ILE A 101 1.56 0.12 -4.97
N MET A 102 2.88 0.35 -4.93
CA MET A 102 3.51 1.55 -5.48
C MET A 102 4.81 1.19 -6.16
N GLY A 103 5.09 1.80 -7.32
CA GLY A 103 6.40 1.77 -7.94
C GLY A 103 6.95 3.18 -8.08
N ALA A 104 8.27 3.36 -7.93
CA ALA A 104 8.91 4.65 -8.11
C ALA A 104 10.34 4.53 -8.62
N ALA A 105 10.78 5.48 -9.43
CA ALA A 105 12.19 5.75 -9.64
C ALA A 105 12.81 6.33 -8.36
N PRO A 106 14.09 6.07 -8.04
CA PRO A 106 14.76 6.66 -6.89
C PRO A 106 14.71 8.19 -6.96
N GLY A 107 14.47 8.84 -5.83
CA GLY A 107 14.43 10.30 -5.74
C GLY A 107 13.17 10.96 -6.31
N HIS A 108 12.11 10.20 -6.63
CA HIS A 108 10.89 10.74 -7.26
C HIS A 108 10.26 11.86 -6.43
N PRO A 109 9.90 13.04 -7.03
CA PRO A 109 9.48 14.23 -6.29
C PRO A 109 8.19 14.04 -5.48
N PHE A 110 7.19 13.31 -5.99
CA PHE A 110 5.98 12.98 -5.23
C PHE A 110 6.30 12.15 -3.98
N VAL A 111 7.16 11.12 -4.11
CA VAL A 111 7.57 10.26 -2.98
C VAL A 111 8.35 11.08 -1.96
N LYS A 112 9.22 12.01 -2.44
CA LYS A 112 9.95 12.94 -1.56
C LYS A 112 9.01 13.80 -0.75
N THR A 113 8.01 14.42 -1.38
CA THR A 113 7.03 15.26 -0.70
C THR A 113 6.29 14.48 0.40
N CYS A 114 5.87 13.25 0.10
CA CYS A 114 5.22 12.36 1.07
C CYS A 114 6.17 11.98 2.21
N LEU A 115 7.42 11.66 1.93
CA LEU A 115 8.42 11.31 2.94
C LEU A 115 8.76 12.50 3.84
N ASP A 116 8.93 13.70 3.26
CA ASP A 116 9.19 14.92 4.01
C ASP A 116 8.03 15.28 4.97
N LEU A 117 6.80 15.05 4.54
CA LEU A 117 5.62 15.20 5.38
C LEU A 117 5.68 14.23 6.58
N TYR A 118 6.04 12.96 6.36
CA TYR A 118 6.21 11.98 7.43
C TYR A 118 7.39 12.31 8.36
N ASN A 119 8.46 12.92 7.87
CA ASN A 119 9.59 13.40 8.68
C ASN A 119 9.19 14.55 9.63
N GLN A 120 8.18 15.34 9.24
CA GLN A 120 7.68 16.47 10.02
C GLN A 120 6.46 16.13 10.88
N ARG A 121 5.76 15.03 10.54
CA ARG A 121 4.54 14.61 11.22
C ARG A 121 4.83 13.94 12.54
N SER A 122 4.07 14.30 13.59
CA SER A 122 3.99 13.50 14.82
C SER A 122 3.04 12.31 14.61
N PHE A 123 3.36 11.15 15.22
CA PHE A 123 2.42 10.05 15.35
C PHE A 123 1.36 10.29 16.43
N LEU A 124 1.63 11.22 17.35
CA LEU A 124 0.71 11.60 18.42
C LEU A 124 0.03 12.93 18.11
N THR A 125 -1.25 13.02 18.41
CA THR A 125 -1.99 14.27 18.40
C THR A 125 -1.50 15.19 19.53
N PRO A 126 -1.85 16.49 19.55
CA PRO A 126 -1.51 17.37 20.66
C PRO A 126 -2.00 16.87 22.03
N GLU A 127 -3.08 16.08 22.06
CA GLU A 127 -3.64 15.45 23.26
C GLU A 127 -2.90 14.16 23.68
N GLY A 128 -1.84 13.76 22.96
CA GLY A 128 -1.02 12.60 23.26
C GLY A 128 -1.63 11.26 22.82
N THR A 129 -2.66 11.26 21.99
CA THR A 129 -3.27 10.04 21.44
C THR A 129 -2.73 9.73 20.03
N PRO A 130 -2.67 8.44 19.61
CA PRO A 130 -2.23 8.08 18.26
C PRO A 130 -3.10 8.70 17.17
N ASP A 131 -2.47 9.41 16.23
CA ASP A 131 -3.10 9.82 14.98
C ASP A 131 -3.15 8.63 14.02
N LEU A 132 -4.33 8.06 13.86
CA LEU A 132 -4.57 6.87 13.05
C LEU A 132 -5.03 7.21 11.62
N THR A 133 -4.72 8.40 11.10
CA THR A 133 -5.00 8.78 9.71
C THR A 133 -4.24 7.82 8.76
N PRO A 134 -4.94 7.04 7.92
CA PRO A 134 -4.30 6.05 7.06
C PRO A 134 -3.49 6.71 5.93
N ILE A 135 -2.37 6.11 5.56
CA ILE A 135 -1.49 6.60 4.49
C ILE A 135 -2.21 6.85 3.15
N PRO A 136 -3.18 6.05 2.66
CA PRO A 136 -3.89 6.37 1.42
C PRO A 136 -4.56 7.75 1.44
N THR A 137 -5.06 8.20 2.59
CA THR A 137 -5.62 9.54 2.74
C THR A 137 -4.55 10.60 2.54
N ILE A 138 -3.41 10.46 3.22
CA ILE A 138 -2.29 11.41 3.16
C ILE A 138 -1.72 11.50 1.75
N LEU A 139 -1.47 10.36 1.10
CA LEU A 139 -0.95 10.32 -0.27
C LEU A 139 -1.93 10.97 -1.25
N SER A 140 -3.23 10.72 -1.08
CA SER A 140 -4.26 11.31 -1.92
C SER A 140 -4.32 12.82 -1.78
N ASP A 141 -4.23 13.32 -0.55
CA ASP A 141 -4.26 14.77 -0.29
C ASP A 141 -3.02 15.47 -0.87
N VAL A 142 -1.82 14.85 -0.74
CA VAL A 142 -0.59 15.36 -1.37
C VAL A 142 -0.71 15.36 -2.89
N LEU A 143 -1.29 14.30 -3.47
CA LEU A 143 -1.45 14.19 -4.91
C LEU A 143 -2.44 15.24 -5.44
N GLU A 144 -3.56 15.49 -4.76
CA GLU A 144 -4.54 16.51 -5.13
C GLU A 144 -3.99 17.94 -5.02
N GLN A 145 -3.12 18.20 -4.05
CA GLN A 145 -2.51 19.51 -3.87
C GLN A 145 -1.43 19.84 -4.91
N GLY A 146 -0.70 18.81 -5.37
CA GLY A 146 0.44 18.98 -6.28
C GLY A 146 0.18 18.68 -7.74
N TYR A 147 -0.88 17.93 -8.05
CA TYR A 147 -1.12 17.37 -9.39
C TYR A 147 -2.60 17.46 -9.79
N PRO A 148 -2.92 17.50 -11.10
CA PRO A 148 -4.30 17.54 -11.60
C PRO A 148 -5.00 16.16 -11.52
N TRP A 149 -4.85 15.46 -10.39
CA TRP A 149 -5.44 14.17 -10.14
C TRP A 149 -6.92 14.30 -9.73
N ARG A 150 -7.74 13.35 -10.14
CA ARG A 150 -9.16 13.27 -9.81
C ARG A 150 -9.49 11.93 -9.19
N ARG A 151 -10.42 11.89 -8.23
CA ARG A 151 -10.90 10.67 -7.58
C ARG A 151 -11.96 9.97 -8.45
N VAL A 152 -11.53 9.46 -9.60
CA VAL A 152 -12.37 8.72 -10.56
C VAL A 152 -11.68 7.41 -10.93
N ASP A 153 -12.47 6.36 -11.23
CA ASP A 153 -11.94 5.05 -11.65
C ASP A 153 -11.54 5.05 -13.12
N GLU A 154 -10.51 5.83 -13.42
CA GLU A 154 -9.90 5.96 -14.74
C GLU A 154 -8.38 5.97 -14.59
N THR A 155 -7.68 5.38 -15.55
CA THR A 155 -6.20 5.53 -15.61
C THR A 155 -5.85 6.97 -15.93
N GLN A 156 -5.01 7.59 -15.10
CA GLN A 156 -4.61 8.99 -15.23
C GLN A 156 -3.09 9.09 -15.36
N HIS A 157 -2.65 9.83 -16.38
CA HIS A 157 -1.25 10.19 -16.59
C HIS A 157 -1.05 11.63 -16.14
N LEU A 158 -0.16 11.85 -15.19
CA LEU A 158 0.08 13.13 -14.54
C LEU A 158 1.52 13.60 -14.80
N PRO A 159 1.85 14.86 -14.51
CA PRO A 159 3.23 15.35 -14.57
C PRO A 159 4.21 14.45 -13.77
N ASP A 160 5.51 14.65 -13.98
CA ASP A 160 6.60 13.91 -13.34
C ASP A 160 6.55 12.38 -13.59
N GLY A 161 6.01 11.95 -14.74
CA GLY A 161 5.94 10.54 -15.11
C GLY A 161 5.04 9.69 -14.20
N ILE A 162 4.08 10.32 -13.50
CA ILE A 162 3.13 9.63 -12.63
C ILE A 162 2.01 8.99 -13.45
N THR A 163 1.76 7.70 -13.21
CA THR A 163 0.55 7.02 -13.70
C THR A 163 -0.23 6.40 -12.55
N ILE A 164 -1.49 6.78 -12.41
CA ILE A 164 -2.43 6.15 -11.48
C ILE A 164 -3.38 5.27 -12.30
N TYR A 165 -3.26 3.95 -12.09
CA TYR A 165 -4.03 2.95 -12.84
C TYR A 165 -5.43 2.78 -12.28
N ALA A 166 -6.41 2.61 -13.17
CA ALA A 166 -7.78 2.21 -12.84
C ALA A 166 -7.82 0.80 -12.23
N THR A 167 -8.98 0.44 -11.68
CA THR A 167 -9.19 -0.85 -10.98
C THR A 167 -9.18 -2.07 -11.92
N ASP A 168 -9.13 -1.88 -13.21
CA ASP A 168 -8.95 -2.96 -14.21
C ASP A 168 -7.50 -3.42 -14.33
N MET A 169 -6.53 -2.65 -13.82
CA MET A 169 -5.10 -2.98 -13.80
C MET A 169 -4.58 -3.27 -12.40
N ILE A 170 -4.88 -2.38 -11.44
CA ILE A 170 -4.51 -2.50 -10.03
C ILE A 170 -5.79 -2.36 -9.21
N ALA A 171 -6.19 -3.41 -8.49
CA ALA A 171 -7.47 -3.47 -7.79
C ALA A 171 -7.33 -3.91 -6.34
N ASN A 172 -8.36 -3.66 -5.55
CA ASN A 172 -8.47 -4.16 -4.18
C ASN A 172 -9.75 -4.99 -3.94
N SER A 173 -9.94 -5.47 -2.71
CA SER A 173 -11.04 -6.37 -2.35
C SER A 173 -12.44 -5.77 -2.44
N ASN A 174 -12.57 -4.45 -2.62
CA ASN A 174 -13.87 -3.79 -2.85
C ASN A 174 -14.24 -3.75 -4.34
N CYS A 175 -13.30 -4.07 -5.23
CA CYS A 175 -13.52 -4.13 -6.67
C CYS A 175 -13.82 -5.54 -7.15
N LYS A 176 -14.64 -5.66 -8.18
CA LYS A 176 -14.77 -6.91 -8.93
C LYS A 176 -13.51 -7.09 -9.78
N ARG A 177 -12.73 -8.14 -9.51
CA ARG A 177 -11.48 -8.38 -10.23
C ARG A 177 -11.74 -8.66 -11.71
N ALA A 178 -11.30 -7.78 -12.59
CA ALA A 178 -11.26 -8.00 -14.05
C ALA A 178 -10.15 -9.01 -14.41
N ARG A 179 -10.22 -9.59 -15.61
CA ARG A 179 -9.17 -10.51 -16.11
C ARG A 179 -7.84 -9.79 -16.36
N SER A 180 -7.87 -8.52 -16.68
CA SER A 180 -6.73 -7.64 -16.92
C SER A 180 -5.93 -7.28 -15.66
N VAL A 181 -6.52 -7.44 -14.44
CA VAL A 181 -5.87 -7.09 -13.18
C VAL A 181 -4.57 -7.85 -13.00
N LYS A 182 -3.48 -7.11 -12.87
CA LYS A 182 -2.12 -7.63 -12.64
C LYS A 182 -1.76 -7.74 -11.17
N LEU A 183 -2.13 -6.74 -10.38
CA LEU A 183 -1.89 -6.69 -8.93
C LEU A 183 -3.21 -6.48 -8.20
N TYR A 184 -3.39 -7.20 -7.10
CA TYR A 184 -4.64 -7.17 -6.34
C TYR A 184 -4.37 -7.14 -4.84
N HIS A 185 -4.79 -6.08 -4.18
CA HIS A 185 -4.70 -5.91 -2.74
C HIS A 185 -5.89 -6.60 -2.05
N ILE A 186 -5.62 -7.62 -1.26
CA ILE A 186 -6.64 -8.38 -0.52
C ILE A 186 -7.27 -7.53 0.59
N ASN A 187 -6.54 -6.50 1.06
CA ASN A 187 -6.95 -5.57 2.11
C ASN A 187 -7.44 -6.31 3.37
N SER A 188 -6.51 -7.05 3.97
CA SER A 188 -6.83 -7.93 5.13
C SER A 188 -7.20 -7.16 6.40
N ARG A 189 -6.95 -5.83 6.45
CA ARG A 189 -7.19 -4.94 7.58
C ARG A 189 -6.66 -5.51 8.90
N SER A 190 -5.52 -6.19 8.87
CA SER A 190 -4.94 -6.89 10.03
C SER A 190 -4.55 -5.94 11.17
N TRP A 191 -4.39 -4.66 10.88
CA TRP A 191 -4.03 -3.60 11.82
C TRP A 191 -5.24 -3.01 12.57
N GLN A 192 -6.48 -3.27 12.10
CA GLN A 192 -7.69 -2.79 12.77
C GLN A 192 -8.11 -3.74 13.90
N PRO A 193 -8.66 -3.23 15.02
CA PRO A 193 -9.27 -4.06 16.04
C PRO A 193 -10.39 -4.90 15.42
N GLN A 194 -10.27 -6.23 15.48
CA GLN A 194 -11.30 -7.12 14.95
C GLN A 194 -12.40 -7.33 15.98
N THR A 195 -13.64 -7.15 15.56
CA THR A 195 -14.79 -7.53 16.37
C THR A 195 -14.83 -9.05 16.61
N LEU A 196 -15.49 -9.48 17.70
CA LEU A 196 -15.66 -10.90 18.00
C LEU A 196 -16.31 -11.65 16.81
N ARG A 197 -17.29 -11.03 16.15
CA ARG A 197 -17.98 -11.55 14.96
C ARG A 197 -17.03 -11.78 13.78
N GLU A 198 -16.13 -10.84 13.51
CA GLU A 198 -15.13 -10.97 12.44
C GLU A 198 -14.10 -12.06 12.74
N LYS A 199 -13.68 -12.18 14.01
CA LYS A 199 -12.81 -13.29 14.47
C LYS A 199 -13.45 -14.64 14.25
N VAL A 200 -14.74 -14.80 14.60
CA VAL A 200 -15.51 -16.03 14.40
C VAL A 200 -15.67 -16.36 12.92
N ILE A 201 -16.07 -15.39 12.09
CA ILE A 201 -16.22 -15.59 10.64
C ILE A 201 -14.87 -15.99 9.99
N ARG A 202 -13.78 -15.37 10.42
CA ARG A 202 -12.43 -15.69 9.93
C ARG A 202 -12.01 -17.10 10.34
N SER A 203 -12.32 -17.51 11.58
CA SER A 203 -12.07 -18.86 12.07
C SER A 203 -12.87 -19.90 11.28
N LEU A 204 -14.16 -19.67 11.05
CA LEU A 204 -15.03 -20.55 10.27
C LEU A 204 -14.56 -20.68 8.82
N LYS A 205 -14.18 -19.58 8.17
CA LYS A 205 -13.60 -19.60 6.80
C LYS A 205 -12.25 -20.34 6.75
N ARG A 206 -11.47 -20.29 7.81
CA ARG A 206 -10.20 -21.04 7.92
C ARG A 206 -10.48 -22.54 8.06
N SER A 207 -11.43 -22.93 8.89
CA SER A 207 -11.85 -24.33 9.08
C SER A 207 -12.47 -24.92 7.81
N TYR A 208 -13.33 -24.16 7.11
CA TYR A 208 -13.93 -24.59 5.85
C TYR A 208 -12.88 -24.84 4.76
N ARG A 209 -11.82 -24.03 4.69
CA ARG A 209 -10.70 -24.22 3.74
C ARG A 209 -9.80 -25.42 4.08
N LEU A 210 -9.77 -25.88 5.33
CA LEU A 210 -9.01 -27.07 5.75
C LEU A 210 -9.75 -28.37 5.46
N LEU A 211 -11.08 -28.30 5.26
CA LEU A 211 -11.93 -29.47 5.00
C LEU A 211 -12.19 -29.74 3.50
N HIS A 212 -11.69 -28.86 2.61
CA HIS A 212 -11.95 -28.90 1.15
C HIS A 212 -10.65 -28.83 0.33
N PHE A 213 -9.56 -29.46 0.84
CA PHE A 213 -8.33 -29.78 0.09
C PHE A 213 -8.13 -31.30 0.07
#